data_9c5e2bc0268755c05e7f1145e8ef737f
#
_entry.id   9c5e2bc0268755c05e7f1145e8ef737f
#
_cell.length_a   1.000
_cell.length_b   1.000
_cell.length_c   1.000
_cell.angle_alpha   90.00
_cell.angle_beta   90.00
_cell.angle_gamma   90.00
#
_symmetry.space_group_name_H-M   'P 1'
#
loop_
_entity.id
_entity.type
_entity.pdbx_description
1 polymer ?
#
loop_
_entity_poly.entity_id
_entity_poly.type
_entity_poly.pdbx_seq_one_letter_code
_entity_poly.pdbx_strand_id
1 'polypeptide(L)'
;MLRRRKEGRGFTFFHFLLDLSGGPCVYKRLSGCGSGTEYLAVTPWGDLYPCHQFVGNEEFLLGNVDEGILRDDLVGEFKCCNVYARKECSKCYARYYCSGGCSANSYNFHGRIDDVYEIGCELERKRVECALMLQAEAAEE
;
A
#
# COMPACT_ATOMS: atom_id res chain seq x y z
N MET A 1 16.87 17.19 6.79
CA MET A 1 16.24 17.71 5.56
C MET A 1 16.14 19.24 5.63
N LEU A 2 15.38 19.84 6.55
CA LEU A 2 15.18 21.30 6.69
C LEU A 2 16.49 22.09 6.81
N ARG A 3 17.37 21.72 7.74
CA ARG A 3 18.67 22.41 7.89
C ARG A 3 19.46 22.48 6.58
N ARG A 4 19.55 21.36 5.83
CA ARG A 4 20.24 21.34 4.53
C ARG A 4 19.56 22.18 3.47
N ARG A 5 18.23 22.29 3.51
CA ARG A 5 17.48 23.18 2.61
C ARG A 5 17.86 24.64 2.84
N LYS A 6 17.94 25.09 4.11
CA LYS A 6 18.39 26.44 4.48
C LYS A 6 19.84 26.74 4.07
N GLU A 7 20.69 25.71 3.99
CA GLU A 7 22.07 25.80 3.54
C GLU A 7 22.23 25.70 2.00
N GLY A 8 21.16 25.70 1.21
CA GLY A 8 21.18 25.51 -0.24
C GLY A 8 21.60 24.09 -0.70
N ARG A 9 21.67 23.13 0.21
CA ARG A 9 22.04 21.73 -0.01
C ARG A 9 20.85 20.78 0.19
N GLY A 10 19.66 21.26 -0.13
CA GLY A 10 18.43 20.52 0.03
C GLY A 10 18.43 19.18 -0.73
N PHE A 11 17.67 18.21 -0.24
CA PHE A 11 17.38 16.96 -0.92
C PHE A 11 15.91 16.59 -0.68
N THR A 12 15.36 15.81 -1.58
CA THR A 12 14.02 15.26 -1.47
C THR A 12 14.09 13.87 -0.85
N PHE A 13 13.28 13.63 0.19
CA PHE A 13 13.10 12.30 0.73
C PHE A 13 11.73 11.78 0.30
N PHE A 14 11.73 10.82 -0.60
CA PHE A 14 10.52 10.31 -1.26
C PHE A 14 9.37 9.98 -0.29
N HIS A 15 9.67 9.35 0.84
CA HIS A 15 8.64 8.93 1.81
C HIS A 15 7.92 10.09 2.51
N PHE A 16 8.41 11.34 2.38
CA PHE A 16 7.75 12.53 2.93
C PHE A 16 7.02 13.35 1.87
N LEU A 17 7.00 12.88 0.61
CA LEU A 17 6.25 13.49 -0.47
C LEU A 17 4.80 12.96 -0.45
N LEU A 18 4.03 13.44 0.51
CA LEU A 18 2.60 13.19 0.55
C LEU A 18 1.87 14.42 -0.01
N ASP A 19 0.99 14.20 -0.98
CA ASP A 19 0.09 15.25 -1.44
C ASP A 19 -1.02 15.43 -0.39
N LEU A 20 -0.90 16.47 0.42
CA LEU A 20 -1.87 16.83 1.45
C LEU A 20 -2.97 17.75 0.93
N SER A 21 -2.83 18.32 -0.29
CA SER A 21 -3.76 19.27 -0.86
C SER A 21 -4.89 18.65 -1.68
N GLY A 22 -4.64 17.53 -2.32
CA GLY A 22 -5.64 16.87 -3.16
C GLY A 22 -5.42 15.37 -3.25
N GLY A 23 -4.20 14.98 -3.59
CA GLY A 23 -3.76 13.60 -3.68
C GLY A 23 -4.44 12.76 -4.76
N PRO A 24 -4.14 11.47 -4.84
CA PRO A 24 -4.73 10.54 -5.81
C PRO A 24 -6.24 10.39 -5.59
N CYS A 25 -6.94 9.87 -6.59
CA CYS A 25 -8.38 9.67 -6.51
C CYS A 25 -8.76 8.77 -5.31
N VAL A 26 -9.97 8.95 -4.79
CA VAL A 26 -10.46 8.26 -3.58
C VAL A 26 -10.35 6.75 -3.71
N TYR A 27 -10.62 6.21 -4.89
CA TYR A 27 -10.53 4.77 -5.15
C TYR A 27 -9.14 4.21 -4.83
N LYS A 28 -8.07 4.84 -5.31
CA LYS A 28 -6.68 4.45 -5.01
C LYS A 28 -6.33 4.57 -3.53
N ARG A 29 -6.91 5.54 -2.84
CA ARG A 29 -6.76 5.70 -1.39
C ARG A 29 -7.45 4.60 -0.59
N LEU A 30 -8.48 3.98 -1.14
CA LEU A 30 -9.21 2.90 -0.48
C LEU A 30 -8.58 1.53 -0.71
N SER A 31 -8.21 1.21 -1.96
CA SER A 31 -7.80 -0.13 -2.40
C SER A 31 -6.28 -0.33 -2.46
N GLY A 32 -5.49 0.75 -2.35
CA GLY A 32 -4.03 0.67 -2.38
C GLY A 32 -3.46 0.36 -3.76
N CYS A 33 -2.53 -0.60 -3.83
CA CYS A 33 -1.80 -0.91 -5.07
C CYS A 33 -2.60 -1.71 -6.11
N GLY A 34 -3.79 -2.21 -5.75
CA GLY A 34 -4.61 -3.03 -6.64
C GLY A 34 -4.12 -4.47 -6.81
N SER A 35 -3.28 -4.97 -5.89
CA SER A 35 -2.82 -6.36 -5.85
C SER A 35 -3.99 -7.34 -5.99
N GLY A 36 -3.86 -8.30 -6.91
CA GLY A 36 -4.87 -9.33 -7.16
C GLY A 36 -6.09 -8.86 -7.96
N THR A 37 -6.18 -7.57 -8.31
CA THR A 37 -7.32 -7.01 -9.05
C THR A 37 -6.92 -6.17 -10.25
N GLU A 38 -6.09 -5.14 -10.05
CA GLU A 38 -5.59 -4.25 -11.10
C GLU A 38 -4.12 -4.50 -11.43
N TYR A 39 -3.45 -5.25 -10.58
CA TYR A 39 -2.04 -5.59 -10.68
C TYR A 39 -1.86 -7.09 -10.41
N LEU A 40 -1.17 -7.77 -11.29
CA LEU A 40 -0.80 -9.19 -11.17
C LEU A 40 0.70 -9.35 -11.41
N ALA A 41 1.30 -10.36 -10.79
CA ALA A 41 2.63 -10.83 -11.12
C ALA A 41 2.50 -12.05 -12.06
N VAL A 42 3.34 -12.07 -13.10
CA VAL A 42 3.42 -13.18 -14.06
C VAL A 42 4.80 -13.82 -13.93
N THR A 43 4.84 -15.14 -13.73
CA THR A 43 6.10 -15.90 -13.71
C THR A 43 6.63 -16.15 -15.12
N PRO A 44 7.90 -16.55 -15.29
CA PRO A 44 8.42 -16.96 -16.62
C PRO A 44 7.68 -18.14 -17.25
N TRP A 45 6.95 -18.90 -16.46
CA TRP A 45 6.14 -20.06 -16.91
C TRP A 45 4.68 -19.70 -17.18
N GLY A 46 4.32 -18.42 -17.02
CA GLY A 46 2.97 -17.92 -17.26
C GLY A 46 2.03 -17.95 -16.06
N ASP A 47 2.47 -18.43 -14.89
CA ASP A 47 1.61 -18.47 -13.72
C ASP A 47 1.28 -17.08 -13.21
N LEU A 48 0.03 -16.88 -12.78
CA LEU A 48 -0.52 -15.62 -12.32
C LEU A 48 -0.64 -15.60 -10.80
N TYR A 49 -0.10 -14.56 -10.18
CA TYR A 49 -0.19 -14.32 -8.74
C TYR A 49 -0.71 -12.91 -8.43
N PRO A 50 -1.31 -12.65 -7.26
CA PRO A 50 -1.82 -11.32 -6.88
C PRO A 50 -0.75 -10.23 -6.92
N CYS A 51 0.47 -10.54 -6.50
CA CYS A 51 1.64 -9.67 -6.66
C CYS A 51 2.94 -10.50 -6.54
N HIS A 52 4.08 -9.86 -6.79
CA HIS A 52 5.39 -10.51 -6.74
C HIS A 52 5.73 -11.14 -5.38
N GLN A 53 5.17 -10.65 -4.28
CA GLN A 53 5.41 -11.18 -2.93
C GLN A 53 4.68 -12.51 -2.68
N PHE A 54 3.70 -12.86 -3.49
CA PHE A 54 2.97 -14.13 -3.41
C PHE A 54 3.49 -15.18 -4.38
N VAL A 55 4.43 -14.83 -5.27
CA VAL A 55 5.00 -15.77 -6.25
C VAL A 55 5.62 -16.98 -5.52
N GLY A 56 5.23 -18.18 -5.94
CA GLY A 56 5.67 -19.44 -5.36
C GLY A 56 4.85 -19.92 -4.16
N ASN A 57 3.87 -19.16 -3.71
CA ASN A 57 2.88 -19.66 -2.75
C ASN A 57 1.66 -20.20 -3.49
N GLU A 58 1.50 -21.51 -3.53
CA GLU A 58 0.45 -22.22 -4.28
C GLU A 58 -0.97 -21.80 -3.85
N GLU A 59 -1.16 -21.39 -2.60
CA GLU A 59 -2.46 -20.89 -2.11
C GLU A 59 -2.93 -19.65 -2.86
N PHE A 60 -1.97 -18.87 -3.40
CA PHE A 60 -2.22 -17.62 -4.14
C PHE A 60 -2.03 -17.75 -5.65
N LEU A 61 -1.89 -18.96 -6.18
CA LEU A 61 -1.90 -19.17 -7.62
C LEU A 61 -3.30 -18.87 -8.17
N LEU A 62 -3.39 -17.83 -9.02
CA LEU A 62 -4.66 -17.37 -9.60
C LEU A 62 -5.03 -18.11 -10.88
N GLY A 63 -4.05 -18.65 -11.59
CA GLY A 63 -4.20 -19.29 -12.89
C GLY A 63 -2.94 -19.12 -13.74
N ASN A 64 -3.10 -19.15 -15.05
CA ASN A 64 -1.99 -19.04 -16.00
C ASN A 64 -2.39 -18.14 -17.18
N VAL A 65 -1.44 -17.56 -17.89
CA VAL A 65 -1.69 -16.65 -19.03
C VAL A 65 -2.44 -17.32 -20.18
N ASP A 66 -2.31 -18.64 -20.33
CA ASP A 66 -2.98 -19.41 -21.40
C ASP A 66 -4.44 -19.74 -21.03
N GLU A 67 -4.73 -19.94 -19.76
CA GLU A 67 -6.05 -20.34 -19.25
C GLU A 67 -6.82 -19.16 -18.62
N GLY A 68 -6.09 -18.08 -18.30
CA GLY A 68 -6.64 -16.93 -17.60
C GLY A 68 -6.70 -17.12 -16.08
N ILE A 69 -7.51 -16.31 -15.42
CA ILE A 69 -7.75 -16.40 -13.98
C ILE A 69 -8.76 -17.50 -13.72
N LEU A 70 -8.41 -18.45 -12.87
CA LEU A 70 -9.25 -19.59 -12.47
C LEU A 70 -9.77 -19.44 -11.02
N ARG A 71 -9.21 -18.52 -10.24
CA ARG A 71 -9.50 -18.31 -8.81
C ARG A 71 -10.23 -16.98 -8.60
N ASP A 72 -11.45 -16.86 -9.13
CA ASP A 72 -12.33 -15.70 -8.93
C ASP A 72 -12.66 -15.46 -7.45
N ASP A 73 -12.71 -16.53 -6.65
CA ASP A 73 -12.88 -16.48 -5.21
C ASP A 73 -11.79 -15.62 -4.58
N LEU A 74 -10.53 -15.92 -4.89
CA LEU A 74 -9.36 -15.22 -4.35
C LEU A 74 -9.27 -13.77 -4.87
N VAL A 75 -9.56 -13.53 -6.14
CA VAL A 75 -9.69 -12.16 -6.70
C VAL A 75 -10.75 -11.37 -5.93
N GLY A 76 -11.89 -12.00 -5.60
CA GLY A 76 -12.94 -11.41 -4.78
C GLY A 76 -12.47 -11.01 -3.38
N GLU A 77 -11.66 -11.85 -2.73
CA GLU A 77 -11.06 -11.54 -1.43
C GLU A 77 -10.16 -10.30 -1.50
N PHE A 78 -9.27 -10.23 -2.50
CA PHE A 78 -8.42 -9.07 -2.71
C PHE A 78 -9.23 -7.80 -3.02
N LYS A 79 -10.29 -7.90 -3.79
CA LYS A 79 -11.20 -6.80 -4.12
C LYS A 79 -11.90 -6.24 -2.88
N CYS A 80 -12.24 -7.10 -1.94
CA CYS A 80 -12.84 -6.70 -0.67
C CYS A 80 -11.82 -6.14 0.33
N CYS A 81 -10.53 -6.38 0.11
CA CYS A 81 -9.44 -5.99 1.02
C CYS A 81 -9.11 -4.51 0.88
N ASN A 82 -9.86 -3.64 1.55
CA ASN A 82 -9.71 -2.18 1.53
C ASN A 82 -9.62 -1.60 2.95
N VAL A 83 -9.46 -0.29 3.08
CA VAL A 83 -9.29 0.40 4.37
C VAL A 83 -10.49 0.24 5.32
N TYR A 84 -11.67 -0.08 4.83
CA TYR A 84 -12.86 -0.28 5.66
C TYR A 84 -13.00 -1.72 6.13
N ALA A 85 -12.44 -2.69 5.38
CA ALA A 85 -12.40 -4.09 5.78
C ALA A 85 -11.45 -4.32 6.97
N ARG A 86 -10.41 -3.49 7.08
CA ARG A 86 -9.39 -3.58 8.15
C ARG A 86 -9.85 -2.82 9.38
N LYS A 87 -10.08 -3.54 10.49
CA LYS A 87 -10.63 -2.99 11.73
C LYS A 87 -9.81 -1.82 12.27
N GLU A 88 -8.50 -1.94 12.28
CA GLU A 88 -7.55 -0.94 12.80
C GLU A 88 -7.53 0.32 11.94
N CYS A 89 -7.77 0.18 10.62
CA CYS A 89 -7.78 1.31 9.70
C CYS A 89 -8.98 2.24 9.92
N SER A 90 -10.10 1.74 10.45
CA SER A 90 -11.32 2.53 10.67
C SER A 90 -11.10 3.77 11.55
N LYS A 91 -10.15 3.70 12.49
CA LYS A 91 -9.79 4.76 13.44
C LYS A 91 -8.44 5.44 13.14
N CYS A 92 -7.76 5.03 12.06
CA CYS A 92 -6.43 5.52 11.74
C CYS A 92 -6.52 6.84 10.94
N TYR A 93 -5.85 7.89 11.41
CA TYR A 93 -5.79 9.18 10.70
C TYR A 93 -5.01 9.09 9.38
N ALA A 94 -4.05 8.16 9.27
CA ALA A 94 -3.23 7.95 8.08
C ALA A 94 -3.89 7.07 7.00
N ARG A 95 -5.08 6.51 7.23
CA ARG A 95 -5.68 5.48 6.38
C ARG A 95 -5.77 5.84 4.90
N TYR A 96 -6.08 7.10 4.57
CA TYR A 96 -6.21 7.55 3.18
C TYR A 96 -4.89 7.92 2.51
N TYR A 97 -3.80 7.93 3.25
CA TYR A 97 -2.43 8.05 2.74
C TYR A 97 -1.75 6.68 2.64
N CYS A 98 -2.05 5.80 3.58
CA CYS A 98 -1.56 4.42 3.66
C CYS A 98 -2.31 3.47 2.72
N SER A 99 -3.60 3.71 2.47
CA SER A 99 -4.49 2.84 1.67
C SER A 99 -4.63 1.42 2.22
N GLY A 100 -4.50 1.24 3.54
CA GLY A 100 -4.64 -0.06 4.21
C GLY A 100 -3.36 -0.88 4.31
N GLY A 101 -2.24 -0.41 3.76
CA GLY A 101 -0.96 -1.13 3.82
C GLY A 101 -0.83 -2.24 2.77
N CYS A 102 0.05 -3.20 3.03
CA CYS A 102 0.40 -4.28 2.11
C CYS A 102 -0.27 -5.59 2.53
N SER A 103 -1.10 -6.17 1.65
CA SER A 103 -1.78 -7.45 1.91
C SER A 103 -0.81 -8.62 2.05
N ALA A 104 0.32 -8.60 1.33
CA ALA A 104 1.34 -9.64 1.47
C ALA A 104 2.05 -9.57 2.83
N ASN A 105 2.37 -8.36 3.31
CA ASN A 105 2.92 -8.23 4.67
C ASN A 105 1.91 -8.69 5.73
N SER A 106 0.63 -8.31 5.57
CA SER A 106 -0.44 -8.77 6.45
C SER A 106 -0.50 -10.30 6.50
N TYR A 107 -0.53 -10.95 5.33
CA TYR A 107 -0.54 -12.40 5.25
C TYR A 107 0.70 -13.05 5.88
N ASN A 108 1.89 -12.54 5.58
CA ASN A 108 3.15 -13.11 6.09
C ASN A 108 3.27 -13.06 7.62
N PHE A 109 2.63 -12.08 8.27
CA PHE A 109 2.69 -11.91 9.72
C PHE A 109 1.47 -12.46 10.47
N HIS A 110 0.31 -12.50 9.82
CA HIS A 110 -0.96 -12.85 10.48
C HIS A 110 -1.72 -13.98 9.78
N GLY A 111 -1.25 -14.49 8.64
CA GLY A 111 -1.94 -15.53 7.86
C GLY A 111 -3.21 -15.04 7.16
N ARG A 112 -3.43 -13.72 7.06
CA ARG A 112 -4.64 -13.10 6.48
C ARG A 112 -4.26 -11.86 5.68
N ILE A 113 -4.87 -11.67 4.50
CA ILE A 113 -4.62 -10.51 3.64
C ILE A 113 -5.34 -9.23 4.11
N ASP A 114 -6.38 -9.37 4.92
CA ASP A 114 -7.27 -8.31 5.42
C ASP A 114 -6.91 -7.81 6.82
N ASP A 115 -5.80 -8.25 7.38
CA ASP A 115 -5.23 -7.74 8.63
C ASP A 115 -4.25 -6.59 8.37
N VAL A 116 -3.58 -6.09 9.40
CA VAL A 116 -2.59 -5.03 9.30
C VAL A 116 -1.21 -5.49 9.73
N TYR A 117 -0.18 -4.96 9.12
CA TYR A 117 1.21 -5.13 9.55
C TYR A 117 1.57 -3.95 10.46
N GLU A 118 1.65 -4.17 11.76
CA GLU A 118 1.73 -3.12 12.80
C GLU A 118 2.95 -2.21 12.62
N ILE A 119 4.12 -2.78 12.33
CA ILE A 119 5.34 -2.00 12.09
C ILE A 119 5.15 -1.08 10.87
N GLY A 120 4.51 -1.58 9.81
CA GLY A 120 4.14 -0.77 8.65
C GLY A 120 3.19 0.36 9.02
N CYS A 121 2.22 0.10 9.90
CA CYS A 121 1.30 1.11 10.41
C CYS A 121 2.01 2.22 11.19
N GLU A 122 2.97 1.87 12.04
CA GLU A 122 3.76 2.85 12.81
C GLU A 122 4.62 3.71 11.89
N LEU A 123 5.33 3.07 10.95
CA LEU A 123 6.16 3.77 9.98
C LEU A 123 5.33 4.74 9.13
N GLU A 124 4.15 4.33 8.68
CA GLU A 124 3.31 5.17 7.84
C GLU A 124 2.72 6.35 8.61
N ARG A 125 2.29 6.16 9.85
CA ARG A 125 1.89 7.26 10.72
C ARG A 125 3.01 8.28 10.89
N LYS A 126 4.26 7.82 11.13
CA LYS A 126 5.42 8.71 11.22
C LYS A 126 5.75 9.43 9.92
N ARG A 127 5.56 8.79 8.78
CA ARG A 127 5.71 9.45 7.46
C ARG A 127 4.73 10.60 7.29
N VAL A 128 3.45 10.38 7.63
CA VAL A 128 2.41 11.43 7.57
C VAL A 128 2.75 12.58 8.52
N GLU A 129 3.12 12.30 9.76
CA GLU A 129 3.52 13.33 10.73
C GLU A 129 4.70 14.16 10.22
N CYS A 130 5.75 13.51 9.68
CA CYS A 130 6.91 14.20 9.12
C CYS A 130 6.55 15.03 7.87
N ALA A 131 5.66 14.54 7.02
CA ALA A 131 5.20 15.28 5.85
C ALA A 131 4.43 16.55 6.25
N LEU A 132 3.53 16.44 7.24
CA LEU A 132 2.80 17.58 7.81
C LEU A 132 3.74 18.62 8.40
N MET A 133 4.72 18.19 9.21
CA MET A 133 5.73 19.06 9.78
C MET A 133 6.51 19.81 8.68
N LEU A 134 6.95 19.11 7.63
CA LEU A 134 7.71 19.72 6.55
C LEU A 134 6.88 20.74 5.75
N GLN A 135 5.59 20.50 5.58
CA GLN A 135 4.70 21.45 4.90
C GLN A 135 4.40 22.68 5.76
N ALA A 136 4.20 22.48 7.08
CA ALA A 136 4.02 23.60 8.00
C ALA A 136 5.26 24.53 8.01
N GLU A 137 6.45 23.98 8.14
CA GLU A 137 7.71 24.75 8.09
C GLU A 137 7.91 25.46 6.74
N ALA A 138 7.47 24.85 5.63
CA ALA A 138 7.59 25.47 4.31
C ALA A 138 6.56 26.59 4.08
N ALA A 139 5.47 26.60 4.83
CA ALA A 139 4.46 27.67 4.75
C ALA A 139 4.81 28.90 5.56
N GLU A 140 5.76 28.80 6.50
CA GLU A 140 6.27 29.91 7.33
C GLU A 140 7.46 30.63 6.67
N GLU A 141 8.03 30.09 5.59
CA GLU A 141 9.13 30.71 4.80
C GLU A 141 8.58 31.58 3.65
#